data_5f3e79247ce3dd454eb507c7fd78ad04
#
_entry.id   5f3e79247ce3dd454eb507c7fd78ad04
#
_cell.length_a   1.000
_cell.length_b   1.000
_cell.length_c   1.000
_cell.angle_alpha   90.00
_cell.angle_beta   90.00
_cell.angle_gamma   90.00
#
_symmetry.space_group_name_H-M   'P 1'
#
loop_
_entity.id
_entity.type
_entity.pdbx_description
1 polymer ?
#
loop_
_entity_poly.entity_id
_entity_poly.type
_entity_poly.pdbx_seq_one_letter_code
_entity_poly.pdbx_strand_id
1 'polypeptide(L)'
;MFLEIRNLKKYYGSGENRVEVLKGIDLGIEKGEFCVLLGPSGSGKSTLLNILGGIDQAEEGSIVIAGEPMEAMKEKQLTDYRRRHLGYVFQMYNLIPNLTVRENIEVGAYLGDDPLDVDELLHTLGLYEHQSKRPNQLSGGQQQRTAIGRAIVKNPDILLCDEPTGALDYKTSKEILKLIETVNRKYGNTTVMVTHNDAIKDMADRVVRLRDGMIRKSYCNEQRVPAEELEW
;
A
#
# COMPACT_ATOMS: atom_id res chain seq x y z
N MET A 1 7.15 17.64 2.88
CA MET A 1 7.05 16.50 1.97
C MET A 1 7.51 15.27 2.74
N PHE A 2 6.69 14.20 2.81
CA PHE A 2 7.05 12.94 3.48
C PHE A 2 7.71 11.96 2.51
N LEU A 3 7.12 11.82 1.32
CA LEU A 3 7.67 11.06 0.20
C LEU A 3 7.97 12.02 -0.95
N GLU A 4 9.18 11.98 -1.47
CA GLU A 4 9.61 12.75 -2.63
C GLU A 4 10.31 11.85 -3.63
N ILE A 5 9.83 11.85 -4.87
CA ILE A 5 10.38 11.10 -6.00
C ILE A 5 10.81 12.11 -7.07
N ARG A 6 12.02 11.97 -7.59
CA ARG A 6 12.56 12.83 -8.66
C ARG A 6 13.14 12.01 -9.80
N ASN A 7 12.64 12.25 -11.00
CA ASN A 7 13.09 11.69 -12.27
C ASN A 7 13.32 10.17 -12.21
N LEU A 8 12.42 9.43 -11.55
CA LEU A 8 12.59 8.00 -11.30
C LEU A 8 12.37 7.21 -12.59
N LYS A 9 13.37 6.39 -12.96
CA LYS A 9 13.29 5.50 -14.13
C LYS A 9 13.53 4.06 -13.74
N LYS A 10 12.80 3.17 -14.42
CA LYS A 10 12.88 1.73 -14.26
C LYS A 10 12.90 1.03 -15.59
N TYR A 11 13.84 0.11 -15.74
CA TYR A 11 13.97 -0.73 -16.94
C TYR A 11 13.92 -2.21 -16.54
N TYR A 12 13.33 -3.02 -17.42
CA TYR A 12 13.40 -4.48 -17.32
C TYR A 12 13.99 -5.06 -18.60
N GLY A 13 14.60 -6.25 -18.50
CA GLY A 13 15.28 -6.90 -19.60
C GLY A 13 16.69 -6.33 -19.87
N SER A 14 17.35 -6.83 -20.92
CA SER A 14 18.71 -6.45 -21.31
C SER A 14 18.85 -6.40 -22.83
N GLY A 15 19.83 -5.62 -23.32
CA GLY A 15 20.12 -5.49 -24.75
C GLY A 15 18.90 -4.97 -25.51
N GLU A 16 18.57 -5.64 -26.63
CA GLU A 16 17.46 -5.25 -27.52
C GLU A 16 16.06 -5.44 -26.87
N ASN A 17 15.96 -6.27 -25.83
CA ASN A 17 14.72 -6.51 -25.09
C ASN A 17 14.56 -5.59 -23.86
N ARG A 18 15.36 -4.56 -23.72
CA ARG A 18 15.25 -3.59 -22.62
C ARG A 18 14.00 -2.73 -22.80
N VAL A 19 13.10 -2.79 -21.81
CA VAL A 19 11.84 -2.02 -21.80
C VAL A 19 11.89 -1.00 -20.67
N GLU A 20 11.66 0.27 -20.99
CA GLU A 20 11.53 1.34 -20.01
C GLU A 20 10.09 1.35 -19.45
N VAL A 21 9.93 0.96 -18.18
CA VAL A 21 8.62 0.84 -17.51
C VAL A 21 8.26 2.10 -16.74
N LEU A 22 9.22 2.76 -16.11
CA LEU A 22 9.03 4.11 -15.53
C LEU A 22 9.95 5.08 -16.27
N LYS A 23 9.39 6.22 -16.70
CA LYS A 23 9.99 7.15 -17.65
C LYS A 23 10.14 8.56 -17.07
N GLY A 24 10.82 8.66 -15.91
CA GLY A 24 11.00 9.94 -15.24
C GLY A 24 9.77 10.34 -14.43
N ILE A 25 9.52 9.62 -13.32
CA ILE A 25 8.43 9.93 -12.40
C ILE A 25 8.89 11.01 -11.41
N ASP A 26 8.11 12.08 -11.32
CA ASP A 26 8.21 13.10 -10.28
C ASP A 26 6.93 13.10 -9.45
N LEU A 27 7.02 12.86 -8.14
CA LEU A 27 5.87 12.79 -7.24
C LEU A 27 6.25 13.22 -5.83
N GLY A 28 5.37 14.00 -5.20
CA GLY A 28 5.48 14.35 -3.79
C GLY A 28 4.19 14.02 -3.04
N ILE A 29 4.30 13.43 -1.85
CA ILE A 29 3.18 13.08 -0.96
C ILE A 29 3.50 13.62 0.44
N GLU A 30 2.50 14.23 1.09
CA GLU A 30 2.64 14.74 2.45
C GLU A 30 2.42 13.63 3.49
N LYS A 31 2.89 13.86 4.72
CA LYS A 31 2.67 12.89 5.81
C LYS A 31 1.18 12.74 6.13
N GLY A 32 0.73 11.49 6.26
CA GLY A 32 -0.67 11.18 6.55
C GLY A 32 -1.62 11.29 5.34
N GLU A 33 -1.12 11.75 4.18
CA GLU A 33 -1.92 11.88 2.96
C GLU A 33 -2.36 10.52 2.43
N PHE A 34 -3.60 10.43 1.95
CA PHE A 34 -4.13 9.27 1.23
C PHE A 34 -3.99 9.53 -0.27
N CYS A 35 -3.04 8.86 -0.91
CA CYS A 35 -2.74 9.00 -2.32
C CYS A 35 -3.26 7.79 -3.11
N VAL A 36 -4.00 8.04 -4.19
CA VAL A 36 -4.47 7.00 -5.12
C VAL A 36 -3.72 7.11 -6.46
N LEU A 37 -3.03 6.03 -6.83
CA LEU A 37 -2.37 5.84 -8.12
C LEU A 37 -3.30 5.11 -9.07
N LEU A 38 -3.81 5.80 -10.09
CA LEU A 38 -4.71 5.28 -11.11
C LEU A 38 -3.99 5.04 -12.43
N GLY A 39 -4.40 4.02 -13.15
CA GLY A 39 -3.95 3.78 -14.51
C GLY A 39 -4.32 2.38 -15.02
N PRO A 40 -4.25 2.16 -16.34
CA PRO A 40 -4.52 0.85 -16.93
C PRO A 40 -3.50 -0.20 -16.49
N SER A 41 -3.80 -1.48 -16.73
CA SER A 41 -2.83 -2.54 -16.54
C SER A 41 -1.57 -2.27 -17.37
N GLY A 42 -0.39 -2.58 -16.83
CA GLY A 42 0.90 -2.36 -17.49
C GLY A 42 1.39 -0.90 -17.49
N SER A 43 0.71 0.04 -16.83
CA SER A 43 1.16 1.44 -16.78
C SER A 43 2.35 1.73 -15.85
N GLY A 44 2.82 0.72 -15.07
CA GLY A 44 3.95 0.86 -14.16
C GLY A 44 3.57 1.06 -12.68
N LYS A 45 2.28 0.98 -12.30
CA LYS A 45 1.80 1.23 -10.93
C LYS A 45 2.43 0.31 -9.88
N SER A 46 2.31 -1.02 -10.08
CA SER A 46 2.88 -2.01 -9.15
C SER A 46 4.42 -1.95 -9.14
N THR A 47 5.05 -1.61 -10.28
CA THR A 47 6.50 -1.37 -10.34
C THR A 47 6.89 -0.20 -9.43
N LEU A 48 6.18 0.94 -9.53
CA LEU A 48 6.42 2.09 -8.67
C LEU A 48 6.19 1.72 -7.20
N LEU A 49 5.11 0.99 -6.89
CA LEU A 49 4.80 0.55 -5.53
C LEU A 49 5.89 -0.38 -4.97
N ASN A 50 6.41 -1.32 -5.77
CA ASN A 50 7.48 -2.22 -5.36
C ASN A 50 8.80 -1.47 -5.09
N ILE A 51 9.10 -0.43 -5.87
CA ILE A 51 10.28 0.41 -5.63
C ILE A 51 10.11 1.20 -4.32
N LEU A 52 8.94 1.80 -4.08
CA LEU A 52 8.63 2.47 -2.81
C LEU A 52 8.67 1.52 -1.61
N GLY A 53 8.33 0.25 -1.84
CA GLY A 53 8.43 -0.81 -0.84
C GLY A 53 9.86 -1.34 -0.60
N GLY A 54 10.86 -0.87 -1.37
CA GLY A 54 12.21 -1.41 -1.31
C GLY A 54 12.29 -2.89 -1.70
N ILE A 55 11.32 -3.37 -2.49
CA ILE A 55 11.28 -4.74 -3.05
C ILE A 55 12.03 -4.77 -4.37
N ASP A 56 11.97 -3.69 -5.13
CA ASP A 56 12.69 -3.46 -6.38
C ASP A 56 13.49 -2.17 -6.29
N GLN A 57 14.43 -1.97 -7.21
CA GLN A 57 15.29 -0.78 -7.26
C GLN A 57 15.10 -0.04 -8.58
N ALA A 58 15.16 1.28 -8.53
CA ALA A 58 15.22 2.11 -9.73
C ALA A 58 16.65 2.15 -10.27
N GLU A 59 16.79 2.35 -11.59
CA GLU A 59 18.10 2.53 -12.23
C GLU A 59 18.53 4.00 -12.25
N GLU A 60 17.57 4.92 -12.27
CA GLU A 60 17.86 6.37 -12.27
C GLU A 60 16.84 7.12 -11.41
N GLY A 61 17.22 8.30 -10.95
CA GLY A 61 16.39 9.17 -10.12
C GLY A 61 16.65 8.99 -8.63
N SER A 62 15.83 9.63 -7.81
CA SER A 62 15.96 9.57 -6.36
C SER A 62 14.61 9.41 -5.69
N ILE A 63 14.62 8.76 -4.52
CA ILE A 63 13.46 8.62 -3.64
C ILE A 63 13.89 8.97 -2.22
N VAL A 64 13.20 9.93 -1.63
CA VAL A 64 13.37 10.29 -0.22
C VAL A 64 12.07 9.99 0.52
N ILE A 65 12.14 9.18 1.59
CA ILE A 65 11.00 8.86 2.46
C ILE A 65 11.37 9.21 3.88
N ALA A 66 10.54 10.01 4.55
CA ALA A 66 10.78 10.52 5.89
C ALA A 66 12.16 11.21 6.06
N GLY A 67 12.69 11.79 4.99
CA GLY A 67 14.01 12.46 4.97
C GLY A 67 15.19 11.51 4.67
N GLU A 68 14.95 10.21 4.47
CA GLU A 68 15.99 9.23 4.18
C GLU A 68 16.04 8.88 2.69
N PRO A 69 17.20 8.97 2.02
CA PRO A 69 17.36 8.64 0.61
C PRO A 69 17.45 7.12 0.42
N MET A 70 16.48 6.54 -0.31
CA MET A 70 16.38 5.09 -0.51
C MET A 70 17.48 4.55 -1.45
N GLU A 71 17.91 5.31 -2.44
CA GLU A 71 18.93 4.91 -3.40
C GLU A 71 20.31 4.70 -2.76
N ALA A 72 20.54 5.29 -1.59
CA ALA A 72 21.77 5.10 -0.82
C ALA A 72 21.72 3.87 0.11
N MET A 73 20.54 3.25 0.29
CA MET A 73 20.34 2.14 1.22
C MET A 73 20.91 0.84 0.67
N LYS A 74 21.73 0.18 1.48
CA LYS A 74 22.16 -1.21 1.26
C LYS A 74 21.05 -2.18 1.67
N GLU A 75 21.15 -3.45 1.26
CA GLU A 75 20.12 -4.48 1.52
C GLU A 75 19.72 -4.59 2.99
N LYS A 76 20.69 -4.49 3.92
CA LYS A 76 20.40 -4.46 5.36
C LYS A 76 19.52 -3.25 5.76
N GLN A 77 19.81 -2.08 5.22
CA GLN A 77 19.08 -0.85 5.50
C GLN A 77 17.67 -0.89 4.88
N LEU A 78 17.53 -1.45 3.65
CA LEU A 78 16.23 -1.71 3.04
C LEU A 78 15.39 -2.70 3.85
N THR A 79 16.04 -3.72 4.45
CA THR A 79 15.37 -4.65 5.37
C THR A 79 14.88 -3.96 6.62
N ASP A 80 15.71 -3.09 7.24
CA ASP A 80 15.33 -2.28 8.39
C ASP A 80 14.21 -1.28 8.03
N TYR A 81 14.29 -0.65 6.85
CA TYR A 81 13.23 0.21 6.32
C TYR A 81 11.89 -0.55 6.19
N ARG A 82 11.88 -1.71 5.51
CA ARG A 82 10.67 -2.54 5.37
C ARG A 82 10.10 -2.95 6.73
N ARG A 83 10.97 -3.24 7.69
CA ARG A 83 10.58 -3.66 9.04
C ARG A 83 9.88 -2.54 9.80
N ARG A 84 10.46 -1.34 9.82
CA ARG A 84 10.03 -0.23 10.68
C ARG A 84 8.98 0.65 10.04
N HIS A 85 9.16 1.00 8.78
CA HIS A 85 8.42 2.08 8.12
C HIS A 85 7.33 1.62 7.16
N LEU A 86 7.40 0.38 6.66
CA LEU A 86 6.56 -0.08 5.57
C LEU A 86 5.49 -1.06 6.00
N GLY A 87 4.20 -0.75 5.81
CA GLY A 87 3.12 -1.73 5.69
C GLY A 87 2.84 -2.03 4.21
N TYR A 88 2.68 -3.31 3.84
CA TYR A 88 2.35 -3.68 2.45
C TYR A 88 1.13 -4.61 2.42
N VAL A 89 0.10 -4.21 1.68
CA VAL A 89 -1.13 -4.97 1.43
C VAL A 89 -1.15 -5.40 -0.03
N PHE A 90 -1.10 -6.71 -0.25
CA PHE A 90 -1.09 -7.32 -1.58
C PHE A 90 -2.50 -7.66 -2.06
N GLN A 91 -2.70 -7.71 -3.37
CA GLN A 91 -3.95 -8.15 -4.00
C GLN A 91 -4.34 -9.59 -3.60
N MET A 92 -3.36 -10.49 -3.48
CA MET A 92 -3.54 -11.92 -3.17
C MET A 92 -3.33 -12.25 -1.68
N TYR A 93 -3.61 -11.32 -0.78
CA TYR A 93 -3.54 -11.44 0.68
C TYR A 93 -2.17 -11.90 1.25
N ASN A 94 -1.53 -12.89 0.65
CA ASN A 94 -0.23 -13.47 1.05
C ASN A 94 -0.17 -13.86 2.53
N LEU A 95 -1.27 -14.41 3.07
CA LEU A 95 -1.32 -14.91 4.45
C LEU A 95 -0.50 -16.18 4.60
N ILE A 96 0.04 -16.38 5.81
CA ILE A 96 0.75 -17.62 6.15
C ILE A 96 -0.33 -18.69 6.44
N PRO A 97 -0.44 -19.74 5.60
CA PRO A 97 -1.63 -20.60 5.58
C PRO A 97 -1.80 -21.45 6.84
N ASN A 98 -0.71 -21.75 7.55
CA ASN A 98 -0.72 -22.57 8.77
C ASN A 98 -0.95 -21.76 10.04
N LEU A 99 -0.92 -20.43 9.97
CA LEU A 99 -1.16 -19.53 11.09
C LEU A 99 -2.63 -19.08 11.13
N THR A 100 -3.13 -18.87 12.33
CA THR A 100 -4.45 -18.25 12.59
C THR A 100 -4.46 -16.78 12.18
N VAL A 101 -5.62 -16.12 12.20
CA VAL A 101 -5.77 -14.68 12.02
C VAL A 101 -4.87 -13.92 13.01
N ARG A 102 -4.97 -14.23 14.29
CA ARG A 102 -4.15 -13.60 15.34
C ARG A 102 -2.67 -13.78 15.06
N GLU A 103 -2.21 -15.00 14.85
CA GLU A 103 -0.80 -15.30 14.58
C GLU A 103 -0.28 -14.63 13.32
N ASN A 104 -1.08 -14.55 12.24
CA ASN A 104 -0.71 -13.77 11.04
C ASN A 104 -0.47 -12.30 11.36
N ILE A 105 -1.29 -11.69 12.22
CA ILE A 105 -1.13 -10.29 12.65
C ILE A 105 0.10 -10.16 13.56
N GLU A 106 0.25 -11.05 14.54
CA GLU A 106 1.38 -11.05 15.51
C GLU A 106 2.74 -11.16 14.83
N VAL A 107 2.85 -11.90 13.70
CA VAL A 107 4.09 -11.90 12.89
C VAL A 107 4.50 -10.48 12.50
N GLY A 108 3.53 -9.62 12.16
CA GLY A 108 3.80 -8.20 11.89
C GLY A 108 4.25 -7.45 13.15
N ALA A 109 3.61 -7.72 14.30
CA ALA A 109 3.94 -7.08 15.57
C ALA A 109 5.39 -7.35 16.02
N TYR A 110 5.87 -8.58 15.87
CA TYR A 110 7.28 -8.93 16.15
C TYR A 110 8.31 -8.16 15.33
N LEU A 111 7.90 -7.57 14.20
CA LEU A 111 8.77 -6.76 13.36
C LEU A 111 8.79 -5.28 13.76
N GLY A 112 7.77 -4.79 14.46
CA GLY A 112 7.65 -3.40 14.90
C GLY A 112 8.47 -3.10 16.16
N ASP A 113 8.94 -1.86 16.28
CA ASP A 113 9.61 -1.38 17.50
C ASP A 113 8.56 -0.92 18.55
N ASP A 114 7.41 -0.41 18.09
CA ASP A 114 6.25 0.04 18.91
C ASP A 114 4.94 -0.43 18.24
N PRO A 115 4.61 -1.74 18.32
CA PRO A 115 3.46 -2.29 17.64
C PRO A 115 2.16 -1.85 18.30
N LEU A 116 1.10 -1.77 17.47
CA LEU A 116 -0.27 -1.55 17.94
C LEU A 116 -0.73 -2.73 18.80
N ASP A 117 -1.66 -2.47 19.73
CA ASP A 117 -2.30 -3.53 20.48
C ASP A 117 -3.10 -4.46 19.56
N VAL A 118 -2.79 -5.76 19.63
CA VAL A 118 -3.37 -6.76 18.72
C VAL A 118 -4.86 -6.97 19.00
N ASP A 119 -5.31 -6.91 20.24
CA ASP A 119 -6.73 -7.09 20.58
C ASP A 119 -7.56 -5.89 20.09
N GLU A 120 -7.08 -4.67 20.32
CA GLU A 120 -7.72 -3.45 19.81
C GLU A 120 -7.76 -3.46 18.27
N LEU A 121 -6.68 -3.92 17.64
CA LEU A 121 -6.61 -4.02 16.18
C LEU A 121 -7.60 -5.07 15.66
N LEU A 122 -7.69 -6.25 16.28
CA LEU A 122 -8.67 -7.28 15.91
C LEU A 122 -10.11 -6.77 15.99
N HIS A 123 -10.44 -5.98 17.00
CA HIS A 123 -11.74 -5.31 17.11
C HIS A 123 -11.95 -4.28 15.99
N THR A 124 -10.97 -3.43 15.72
CA THR A 124 -11.01 -2.43 14.63
C THR A 124 -11.21 -3.09 13.27
N LEU A 125 -10.59 -4.24 13.03
CA LEU A 125 -10.70 -5.02 11.79
C LEU A 125 -12.00 -5.83 11.70
N GLY A 126 -12.78 -5.96 12.80
CA GLY A 126 -13.93 -6.85 12.88
C GLY A 126 -13.57 -8.34 12.77
N LEU A 127 -12.41 -8.71 13.30
CA LEU A 127 -11.85 -10.07 13.24
C LEU A 127 -11.72 -10.75 14.61
N TYR A 128 -12.11 -10.11 15.69
CA TYR A 128 -11.94 -10.64 17.04
C TYR A 128 -12.57 -12.03 17.21
N GLU A 129 -13.81 -12.22 16.75
CA GLU A 129 -14.51 -13.52 16.80
C GLU A 129 -13.92 -14.57 15.84
N HIS A 130 -13.03 -14.15 14.95
CA HIS A 130 -12.40 -15.02 13.95
C HIS A 130 -10.92 -15.25 14.21
N GLN A 131 -10.37 -14.74 15.30
CA GLN A 131 -8.94 -14.70 15.58
C GLN A 131 -8.24 -16.07 15.59
N SER A 132 -8.96 -17.14 15.94
CA SER A 132 -8.43 -18.52 15.95
C SER A 132 -8.63 -19.30 14.67
N LYS A 133 -9.29 -18.69 13.65
CA LYS A 133 -9.47 -19.30 12.33
C LYS A 133 -8.19 -19.18 11.49
N ARG A 134 -7.98 -20.18 10.60
CA ARG A 134 -6.91 -20.16 9.60
C ARG A 134 -7.42 -19.59 8.28
N PRO A 135 -6.52 -19.14 7.36
CA PRO A 135 -6.89 -18.52 6.09
C PRO A 135 -7.91 -19.31 5.25
N ASN A 136 -7.80 -20.63 5.22
CA ASN A 136 -8.73 -21.50 4.48
C ASN A 136 -10.16 -21.56 5.08
N GLN A 137 -10.38 -21.01 6.25
CA GLN A 137 -11.67 -20.92 6.95
C GLN A 137 -12.29 -19.51 6.87
N LEU A 138 -11.66 -18.61 6.13
CA LEU A 138 -12.02 -17.20 6.02
C LEU A 138 -12.60 -16.87 4.65
N SER A 139 -13.56 -15.93 4.60
CA SER A 139 -13.96 -15.30 3.34
C SER A 139 -12.81 -14.41 2.79
N GLY A 140 -12.88 -14.08 1.49
CA GLY A 140 -11.89 -13.17 0.87
C GLY A 140 -11.74 -11.84 1.61
N GLY A 141 -12.86 -11.24 2.02
CA GLY A 141 -12.84 -10.00 2.81
C GLY A 141 -12.19 -10.17 4.18
N GLN A 142 -12.41 -11.29 4.86
CA GLN A 142 -11.75 -11.60 6.14
C GLN A 142 -10.25 -11.83 5.95
N GLN A 143 -9.85 -12.51 4.88
CA GLN A 143 -8.43 -12.66 4.52
C GLN A 143 -7.76 -11.32 4.25
N GLN A 144 -8.43 -10.43 3.50
CA GLN A 144 -7.93 -9.09 3.22
C GLN A 144 -7.80 -8.24 4.49
N ARG A 145 -8.81 -8.28 5.39
CA ARG A 145 -8.73 -7.60 6.68
C ARG A 145 -7.56 -8.13 7.52
N THR A 146 -7.29 -9.44 7.50
CA THR A 146 -6.14 -10.05 8.18
C THR A 146 -4.82 -9.56 7.57
N ALA A 147 -4.73 -9.47 6.23
CA ALA A 147 -3.54 -8.94 5.55
C ALA A 147 -3.29 -7.47 5.88
N ILE A 148 -4.35 -6.65 5.95
CA ILE A 148 -4.28 -5.26 6.40
C ILE A 148 -3.79 -5.21 7.85
N GLY A 149 -4.36 -6.02 8.75
CA GLY A 149 -3.95 -6.09 10.16
C GLY A 149 -2.46 -6.41 10.31
N ARG A 150 -1.97 -7.42 9.60
CA ARG A 150 -0.55 -7.77 9.58
C ARG A 150 0.34 -6.64 9.07
N ALA A 151 -0.15 -5.88 8.09
CA ALA A 151 0.61 -4.77 7.51
C ALA A 151 0.73 -3.57 8.46
N ILE A 152 -0.35 -3.28 9.23
CA ILE A 152 -0.43 -2.07 10.06
C ILE A 152 -0.05 -2.29 11.53
N VAL A 153 -0.08 -3.53 12.04
CA VAL A 153 0.17 -3.82 13.46
C VAL A 153 1.52 -3.30 13.96
N LYS A 154 2.51 -3.25 13.09
CA LYS A 154 3.83 -2.70 13.41
C LYS A 154 3.89 -1.15 13.40
N ASN A 155 2.73 -0.47 13.25
CA ASN A 155 2.58 0.98 13.25
C ASN A 155 3.45 1.69 12.20
N PRO A 156 3.34 1.32 10.92
CA PRO A 156 4.21 1.83 9.87
C PRO A 156 3.90 3.29 9.50
N ASP A 157 4.92 4.06 9.09
CA ASP A 157 4.74 5.42 8.58
C ASP A 157 4.04 5.47 7.21
N ILE A 158 4.25 4.43 6.38
CA ILE A 158 3.65 4.30 5.05
C ILE A 158 2.95 2.96 4.87
N LEU A 159 1.72 3.00 4.34
CA LEU A 159 0.94 1.83 3.94
C LEU A 159 0.81 1.80 2.42
N LEU A 160 1.40 0.80 1.78
CA LEU A 160 1.29 0.54 0.36
C LEU A 160 0.20 -0.51 0.12
N CYS A 161 -0.77 -0.21 -0.75
CA CYS A 161 -1.87 -1.10 -1.09
C CYS A 161 -1.88 -1.37 -2.60
N ASP A 162 -1.57 -2.59 -3.01
CA ASP A 162 -1.61 -3.01 -4.42
C ASP A 162 -2.93 -3.69 -4.72
N GLU A 163 -3.85 -3.00 -5.42
CA GLU A 163 -5.19 -3.48 -5.81
C GLU A 163 -5.96 -4.15 -4.65
N PRO A 164 -6.12 -3.51 -3.48
CA PRO A 164 -6.61 -4.18 -2.26
C PRO A 164 -8.04 -4.70 -2.35
N THR A 165 -8.79 -4.32 -3.39
CA THR A 165 -10.17 -4.74 -3.65
C THR A 165 -10.32 -5.59 -4.91
N GLY A 166 -9.24 -5.84 -5.66
CA GLY A 166 -9.29 -6.45 -6.99
C GLY A 166 -9.83 -7.89 -7.06
N ALA A 167 -9.87 -8.61 -5.93
CA ALA A 167 -10.37 -9.98 -5.84
C ALA A 167 -11.71 -10.08 -5.05
N LEU A 168 -12.38 -8.96 -4.77
CA LEU A 168 -13.55 -8.88 -3.89
C LEU A 168 -14.80 -8.41 -4.65
N ASP A 169 -15.96 -8.82 -4.14
CA ASP A 169 -17.24 -8.28 -4.60
C ASP A 169 -17.42 -6.80 -4.19
N TYR A 170 -18.39 -6.14 -4.81
CA TYR A 170 -18.67 -4.73 -4.60
C TYR A 170 -18.85 -4.34 -3.12
N LYS A 171 -19.71 -5.09 -2.38
CA LYS A 171 -20.02 -4.78 -0.98
C LYS A 171 -18.78 -4.93 -0.10
N THR A 172 -18.08 -6.05 -0.26
CA THR A 172 -16.83 -6.32 0.47
C THR A 172 -15.75 -5.30 0.13
N SER A 173 -15.66 -4.87 -1.14
CA SER A 173 -14.73 -3.83 -1.58
C SER A 173 -14.96 -2.51 -0.84
N LYS A 174 -16.22 -2.05 -0.71
CA LYS A 174 -16.56 -0.85 0.07
C LYS A 174 -16.14 -0.96 1.54
N GLU A 175 -16.37 -2.14 2.14
CA GLU A 175 -15.98 -2.40 3.54
C GLU A 175 -14.45 -2.34 3.71
N ILE A 176 -13.69 -2.87 2.75
CA ILE A 176 -12.21 -2.82 2.78
C ILE A 176 -11.70 -1.39 2.57
N LEU A 177 -12.29 -0.63 1.64
CA LEU A 177 -11.92 0.78 1.43
C LEU A 177 -12.19 1.62 2.67
N LYS A 178 -13.37 1.44 3.30
CA LYS A 178 -13.71 2.09 4.58
C LYS A 178 -12.73 1.72 5.69
N LEU A 179 -12.30 0.45 5.74
CA LEU A 179 -11.31 0.02 6.71
C LEU A 179 -9.96 0.70 6.49
N ILE A 180 -9.45 0.75 5.25
CA ILE A 180 -8.18 1.42 4.93
C ILE A 180 -8.27 2.92 5.24
N GLU A 181 -9.39 3.57 4.92
CA GLU A 181 -9.65 4.97 5.29
C GLU A 181 -9.62 5.17 6.82
N THR A 182 -10.28 4.29 7.57
CA THR A 182 -10.29 4.31 9.03
C THR A 182 -8.88 4.16 9.60
N VAL A 183 -8.11 3.23 9.07
CA VAL A 183 -6.70 3.00 9.44
C VAL A 183 -5.84 4.24 9.18
N ASN A 184 -5.93 4.82 7.97
CA ASN A 184 -5.20 6.05 7.63
C ASN A 184 -5.54 7.20 8.61
N ARG A 185 -6.83 7.40 8.91
CA ARG A 185 -7.26 8.47 9.83
C ARG A 185 -6.88 8.20 11.28
N LYS A 186 -7.03 6.96 11.75
CA LYS A 186 -6.80 6.58 13.16
C LYS A 186 -5.34 6.57 13.52
N TYR A 187 -4.49 6.02 12.65
CA TYR A 187 -3.06 5.83 12.92
C TYR A 187 -2.15 6.85 12.23
N GLY A 188 -2.71 7.71 11.35
CA GLY A 188 -1.96 8.80 10.70
C GLY A 188 -0.89 8.35 9.72
N ASN A 189 -0.90 7.09 9.26
CA ASN A 189 0.04 6.61 8.26
C ASN A 189 -0.22 7.24 6.88
N THR A 190 0.83 7.45 6.11
CA THR A 190 0.71 7.87 4.71
C THR A 190 0.29 6.67 3.89
N THR A 191 -0.83 6.74 3.16
CA THR A 191 -1.34 5.61 2.38
C THR A 191 -1.14 5.86 0.89
N VAL A 192 -0.53 4.90 0.19
CA VAL A 192 -0.44 4.91 -1.28
C VAL A 192 -1.16 3.67 -1.81
N MET A 193 -2.29 3.89 -2.46
CA MET A 193 -3.12 2.82 -3.02
C MET A 193 -3.03 2.81 -4.54
N VAL A 194 -2.71 1.66 -5.11
CA VAL A 194 -2.80 1.39 -6.55
C VAL A 194 -4.14 0.76 -6.86
N THR A 195 -4.82 1.26 -7.89
CA THR A 195 -6.06 0.66 -8.40
C THR A 195 -6.31 1.03 -9.86
N HIS A 196 -7.14 0.26 -10.52
CA HIS A 196 -7.70 0.58 -11.84
C HIS A 196 -9.15 1.09 -11.76
N ASN A 197 -9.79 1.03 -10.57
CA ASN A 197 -11.14 1.53 -10.35
C ASN A 197 -11.13 3.05 -10.18
N ASP A 198 -11.70 3.77 -11.17
CA ASP A 198 -11.69 5.23 -11.20
C ASP A 198 -12.51 5.89 -10.08
N ALA A 199 -13.54 5.21 -9.58
CA ALA A 199 -14.38 5.76 -8.50
C ALA A 199 -13.61 5.95 -7.17
N ILE A 200 -12.58 5.15 -6.94
CA ILE A 200 -11.78 5.23 -5.69
C ILE A 200 -11.01 6.57 -5.58
N LYS A 201 -10.80 7.29 -6.68
CA LYS A 201 -10.14 8.60 -6.67
C LYS A 201 -10.80 9.61 -5.73
N ASP A 202 -12.12 9.54 -5.60
CA ASP A 202 -12.87 10.56 -4.89
C ASP A 202 -12.71 10.48 -3.36
N MET A 203 -12.22 9.33 -2.82
CA MET A 203 -11.87 9.18 -1.41
C MET A 203 -10.43 9.63 -1.06
N ALA A 204 -9.61 9.93 -2.05
CA ALA A 204 -8.21 10.29 -1.86
C ALA A 204 -8.02 11.78 -1.56
N ASP A 205 -6.92 12.14 -0.85
CA ASP A 205 -6.45 13.52 -0.80
C ASP A 205 -5.78 13.88 -2.13
N ARG A 206 -4.92 12.97 -2.62
CA ARG A 206 -4.16 13.12 -3.87
C ARG A 206 -4.49 12.02 -4.85
N VAL A 207 -4.68 12.42 -6.11
CA VAL A 207 -4.89 11.51 -7.23
C VAL A 207 -3.77 11.66 -8.23
N VAL A 208 -3.15 10.55 -8.59
CA VAL A 208 -2.07 10.47 -9.59
C VAL A 208 -2.50 9.52 -10.70
N ARG A 209 -2.53 10.00 -11.94
CA ARG A 209 -2.82 9.18 -13.11
C ARG A 209 -1.54 8.80 -13.82
N LEU A 210 -1.24 7.50 -13.78
CA LEU A 210 -0.08 6.91 -14.45
C LEU A 210 -0.51 6.25 -15.77
N ARG A 211 0.18 6.56 -16.85
CA ARG A 211 -0.01 5.93 -18.15
C ARG A 211 1.31 5.85 -18.92
N ASP A 212 1.59 4.69 -19.51
CA ASP A 212 2.79 4.42 -20.32
C ASP A 212 4.10 4.78 -19.58
N GLY A 213 4.15 4.52 -18.25
CA GLY A 213 5.31 4.79 -17.41
C GLY A 213 5.51 6.26 -17.02
N MET A 214 4.54 7.14 -17.26
CA MET A 214 4.61 8.57 -16.95
C MET A 214 3.39 9.04 -16.14
N ILE A 215 3.59 10.00 -15.25
CA ILE A 215 2.48 10.73 -14.61
C ILE A 215 1.88 11.67 -15.64
N ARG A 216 0.61 11.45 -15.99
CA ARG A 216 -0.16 12.30 -16.91
C ARG A 216 -0.92 13.41 -16.21
N LYS A 217 -1.32 13.15 -14.95
CA LYS A 217 -2.03 14.13 -14.12
C LYS A 217 -1.76 13.83 -12.65
N SER A 218 -1.53 14.87 -11.86
CA SER A 218 -1.48 14.82 -10.41
C SER A 218 -2.25 16.02 -9.87
N TYR A 219 -3.15 15.78 -8.91
CA TYR A 219 -3.96 16.82 -8.28
C TYR A 219 -4.41 16.39 -6.88
N CYS A 220 -4.78 17.36 -6.06
CA CYS A 220 -5.44 17.13 -4.76
C CYS A 220 -6.94 17.35 -4.91
N ASN A 221 -7.74 16.53 -4.23
CA ASN A 221 -9.17 16.78 -4.08
C ASN A 221 -9.39 17.88 -3.02
N GLU A 222 -10.36 18.75 -3.25
CA GLU A 222 -10.75 19.77 -2.26
C GLU A 222 -11.46 19.14 -1.07
N GLN A 223 -12.23 18.08 -1.32
CA GLN A 223 -12.93 17.28 -0.32
C GLN A 223 -12.84 15.81 -0.67
N ARG A 224 -12.63 14.96 0.33
CA ARG A 224 -12.75 13.51 0.19
C ARG A 224 -14.21 13.10 0.30
N VAL A 225 -14.62 12.18 -0.55
CA VAL A 225 -15.87 11.43 -0.42
C VAL A 225 -15.60 10.22 0.49
N PRO A 226 -16.39 10.00 1.56
CA PRO A 226 -16.24 8.80 2.39
C PRO A 226 -16.35 7.52 1.55
N ALA A 227 -15.54 6.49 1.89
CA ALA A 227 -15.53 5.24 1.14
C ALA A 227 -16.91 4.57 1.03
N GLU A 228 -17.77 4.76 2.01
CA GLU A 228 -19.13 4.22 2.04
C GLU A 228 -20.10 4.94 1.05
N GLU A 229 -19.78 6.14 0.59
CA GLU A 229 -20.56 6.93 -0.37
C GLU A 229 -20.10 6.74 -1.82
N LEU A 230 -18.96 6.04 -2.04
CA LEU A 230 -18.48 5.74 -3.38
C LEU A 230 -19.45 4.85 -4.15
N GLU A 231 -19.63 5.13 -5.45
CA GLU A 231 -20.44 4.34 -6.37
C GLU A 231 -19.63 3.99 -7.63
N TRP A 232 -19.68 2.73 -8.09
CA TRP A 232 -19.04 2.22 -9.32
C TRP A 232 -19.74 0.98 -9.86
#